data_f8e3e5b6f1a30683dfc5fa85f09f84a5
#
_entry.id   f8e3e5b6f1a30683dfc5fa85f09f84a5
#
_cell.length_a   1.000
_cell.length_b   1.000
_cell.length_c   1.000
_cell.angle_alpha   90.00
_cell.angle_beta   90.00
_cell.angle_gamma   90.00
#
_symmetry.space_group_name_H-M   'P 1'
#
loop_
_entity.id
_entity.type
_entity.pdbx_description
1 polymer ?
#
loop_
_entity_poly.entity_id
_entity_poly.type
_entity_poly.pdbx_seq_one_letter_code
_entity_poly.pdbx_strand_id
1 'polypeptide(L)'
;MKKVLCLMACLSVFMMMKTSAQVNTVEFGKNRVQYQNFKWKYYQTENFNSYFSQNGLALGKYVAQIAEQELPKLEEFIEYGLQRRANIVIYNSFDEMQQSNIGLGIDWQNTGGVTKLVNNKMIVYFDGNHDNLRLQIRQGIARILVENILFGDDLGEFAANQALLDLPKWLTDGYIAYAAENWSPKLDDDLRAVMLGGLYSNFYQFAYEKPDLAGHAFWNYIANKYGKSKTTYFLYLARIYRNLNNASQKITKKKFKKVLEDFMLEVPQQYFKDIRGRRNVPKGQLSLTEEIGKKDYIRFNANPNPKSFTYALVEYNQGRYSVVLMENFVNRKVLLKYGGRSREDEENPNYPILAWDGKGTRLAVVYNEEGKTKLFVYDLVNRIKTVKQELKMFDQVQDMKYMLDANTL
;
A
#
# COMPACT_ATOMS: atom_id res chain seq x y z
N MET A 1 -64.46 -3.12 5.63
CA MET A 1 -63.91 -2.89 4.30
C MET A 1 -63.13 -1.59 4.13
N LYS A 2 -63.66 -0.39 4.48
CA LYS A 2 -62.92 0.89 4.32
C LYS A 2 -61.58 0.97 5.09
N LYS A 3 -61.46 0.41 6.28
CA LYS A 3 -60.20 0.39 7.07
C LYS A 3 -59.12 -0.51 6.46
N VAL A 4 -59.51 -1.63 5.84
CA VAL A 4 -58.57 -2.55 5.17
C VAL A 4 -58.07 -1.96 3.85
N LEU A 5 -58.96 -1.23 3.16
CA LEU A 5 -58.56 -0.54 1.91
C LEU A 5 -57.56 0.62 2.20
N CYS A 6 -57.78 1.35 3.30
CA CYS A 6 -56.82 2.40 3.72
C CYS A 6 -55.46 1.83 4.14
N LEU A 7 -55.43 0.66 4.79
CA LEU A 7 -54.21 -0.01 5.18
C LEU A 7 -53.43 -0.53 3.98
N MET A 8 -54.14 -1.09 2.99
CA MET A 8 -53.50 -1.51 1.71
C MET A 8 -52.98 -0.34 0.89
N ALA A 9 -53.68 0.80 0.85
CA ALA A 9 -53.21 2.00 0.20
C ALA A 9 -51.96 2.60 0.88
N CYS A 10 -51.88 2.59 2.21
CA CYS A 10 -50.70 2.99 2.92
C CYS A 10 -49.51 2.03 2.70
N LEU A 11 -49.74 0.73 2.65
CA LEU A 11 -48.69 -0.25 2.33
C LEU A 11 -48.13 -0.12 0.92
N SER A 12 -49.00 0.17 -0.07
CA SER A 12 -48.58 0.37 -1.43
C SER A 12 -47.79 1.68 -1.64
N VAL A 13 -48.08 2.73 -0.91
CA VAL A 13 -47.28 3.97 -0.91
C VAL A 13 -45.88 3.74 -0.28
N PHE A 14 -45.78 2.92 0.78
CA PHE A 14 -44.51 2.54 1.38
C PHE A 14 -43.65 1.69 0.46
N MET A 15 -44.24 0.84 -0.38
CA MET A 15 -43.50 0.04 -1.39
C MET A 15 -43.00 0.86 -2.58
N MET A 16 -43.52 2.06 -2.83
CA MET A 16 -43.07 2.94 -3.91
C MET A 16 -41.92 3.90 -3.51
N MET A 17 -41.56 3.95 -2.25
CA MET A 17 -40.36 4.70 -1.84
C MET A 17 -39.13 3.92 -2.28
N LYS A 18 -38.49 4.38 -3.35
CA LYS A 18 -37.13 3.95 -3.66
C LYS A 18 -36.21 4.41 -2.54
N THR A 19 -35.95 3.52 -1.59
CA THR A 19 -34.90 3.74 -0.60
C THR A 19 -33.58 3.57 -1.33
N SER A 20 -33.03 4.66 -1.86
CA SER A 20 -31.62 4.72 -2.20
C SER A 20 -30.86 4.80 -0.87
N ALA A 21 -30.58 3.65 -0.29
CA ALA A 21 -29.60 3.55 0.76
C ALA A 21 -28.21 3.77 0.12
N GLN A 22 -27.81 5.03 0.00
CA GLN A 22 -26.41 5.33 -0.23
C GLN A 22 -25.68 4.97 1.06
N VAL A 23 -25.08 3.79 1.09
CA VAL A 23 -24.15 3.42 2.14
C VAL A 23 -22.90 4.25 1.91
N ASN A 24 -22.81 5.39 2.57
CA ASN A 24 -21.60 6.18 2.59
C ASN A 24 -20.60 5.47 3.51
N THR A 25 -19.69 4.73 2.91
CA THR A 25 -18.71 3.88 3.60
C THR A 25 -17.52 4.66 4.14
N VAL A 26 -17.45 5.94 3.84
CA VAL A 26 -16.36 6.83 4.23
C VAL A 26 -16.82 7.72 5.39
N GLU A 27 -16.04 7.78 6.46
CA GLU A 27 -16.30 8.68 7.57
C GLU A 27 -16.37 10.13 7.11
N PHE A 28 -17.24 10.91 7.75
CA PHE A 28 -17.38 12.32 7.44
C PHE A 28 -16.03 13.07 7.49
N GLY A 29 -15.73 13.82 6.45
CA GLY A 29 -14.48 14.57 6.33
C GLY A 29 -13.31 13.78 5.74
N LYS A 30 -13.46 12.48 5.47
CA LYS A 30 -12.42 11.64 4.85
C LYS A 30 -12.66 11.37 3.36
N ASN A 31 -13.70 11.94 2.78
CA ASN A 31 -13.98 11.82 1.34
C ASN A 31 -12.84 12.42 0.53
N ARG A 32 -12.36 11.65 -0.43
CA ARG A 32 -11.42 12.13 -1.44
C ARG A 32 -12.11 13.03 -2.44
N VAL A 33 -11.40 14.04 -2.93
CA VAL A 33 -11.93 15.00 -3.91
C VAL A 33 -11.68 14.46 -5.30
N GLN A 34 -12.75 14.33 -6.09
CA GLN A 34 -12.68 13.93 -7.49
C GLN A 34 -12.50 15.18 -8.36
N TYR A 35 -11.37 15.27 -9.06
CA TYR A 35 -11.06 16.37 -9.99
C TYR A 35 -11.37 16.01 -11.45
N GLN A 36 -11.54 14.72 -11.76
CA GLN A 36 -11.83 14.21 -13.09
C GLN A 36 -13.14 13.44 -13.11
N ASN A 37 -13.83 13.44 -14.23
CA ASN A 37 -15.00 12.61 -14.44
C ASN A 37 -14.58 11.29 -15.09
N PHE A 38 -14.67 10.19 -14.35
CA PHE A 38 -14.30 8.86 -14.84
C PHE A 38 -15.45 8.24 -15.64
N LYS A 39 -15.18 7.87 -16.90
CA LYS A 39 -16.10 7.15 -17.78
C LYS A 39 -15.69 5.67 -17.79
N TRP A 40 -16.28 4.91 -16.91
CA TRP A 40 -15.93 3.51 -16.71
C TRP A 40 -16.43 2.62 -17.85
N LYS A 41 -15.56 1.73 -18.30
CA LYS A 41 -15.83 0.60 -19.20
C LYS A 41 -15.22 -0.64 -18.57
N TYR A 42 -15.59 -1.84 -19.07
CA TYR A 42 -14.95 -3.06 -18.59
C TYR A 42 -14.62 -4.01 -19.75
N TYR A 43 -13.62 -4.83 -19.51
CA TYR A 43 -13.22 -5.95 -20.34
C TYR A 43 -13.41 -7.23 -19.51
N GLN A 44 -14.13 -8.20 -20.06
CA GLN A 44 -14.48 -9.43 -19.35
C GLN A 44 -13.63 -10.59 -19.84
N THR A 45 -13.10 -11.36 -18.90
CA THR A 45 -12.44 -12.65 -19.12
C THR A 45 -13.20 -13.76 -18.40
N GLU A 46 -12.65 -14.96 -18.34
CA GLU A 46 -13.27 -16.10 -17.65
C GLU A 46 -13.47 -15.81 -16.17
N ASN A 47 -12.42 -15.34 -15.49
CA ASN A 47 -12.39 -15.16 -14.04
C ASN A 47 -12.48 -13.70 -13.59
N PHE A 48 -12.35 -12.73 -14.49
CA PHE A 48 -12.28 -11.31 -14.12
C PHE A 48 -13.13 -10.39 -14.98
N ASN A 49 -13.67 -9.33 -14.34
CA ASN A 49 -14.17 -8.13 -15.01
C ASN A 49 -13.19 -6.98 -14.70
N SER A 50 -12.46 -6.53 -15.71
CA SER A 50 -11.43 -5.47 -15.57
C SER A 50 -12.04 -4.13 -15.95
N TYR A 51 -12.36 -3.30 -14.96
CA TYR A 51 -12.93 -1.97 -15.14
C TYR A 51 -11.80 -0.94 -15.31
N PHE A 52 -11.89 -0.12 -16.32
CA PHE A 52 -10.94 0.94 -16.65
C PHE A 52 -11.66 2.22 -17.06
N SER A 53 -11.00 3.37 -16.85
CA SER A 53 -11.50 4.68 -17.27
C SER A 53 -11.10 5.01 -18.72
N GLN A 54 -11.36 6.24 -19.16
CA GLN A 54 -10.92 6.73 -20.46
C GLN A 54 -9.40 6.56 -20.62
N ASN A 55 -8.94 6.25 -21.83
CA ASN A 55 -7.56 5.97 -22.23
C ASN A 55 -6.95 4.68 -21.61
N GLY A 56 -7.68 3.97 -20.73
CA GLY A 56 -7.19 2.80 -20.01
C GLY A 56 -7.41 1.45 -20.71
N LEU A 57 -7.86 1.39 -21.97
CA LEU A 57 -8.20 0.10 -22.62
C LEU A 57 -7.00 -0.84 -22.74
N ALA A 58 -5.84 -0.32 -23.14
CA ALA A 58 -4.63 -1.13 -23.28
C ALA A 58 -4.17 -1.68 -21.92
N LEU A 59 -4.19 -0.84 -20.90
CA LEU A 59 -3.88 -1.22 -19.51
C LEU A 59 -4.91 -2.22 -18.98
N GLY A 60 -6.21 -2.01 -19.25
CA GLY A 60 -7.27 -2.92 -18.85
C GLY A 60 -7.12 -4.33 -19.44
N LYS A 61 -6.75 -4.45 -20.70
CA LYS A 61 -6.44 -5.74 -21.34
C LYS A 61 -5.20 -6.40 -20.75
N TYR A 62 -4.15 -5.63 -20.52
CA TYR A 62 -2.92 -6.12 -19.90
C TYR A 62 -3.19 -6.67 -18.49
N VAL A 63 -3.89 -5.91 -17.65
CA VAL A 63 -4.24 -6.34 -16.29
C VAL A 63 -5.09 -7.62 -16.32
N ALA A 64 -6.09 -7.69 -17.20
CA ALA A 64 -6.91 -8.88 -17.34
C ALA A 64 -6.08 -10.12 -17.72
N GLN A 65 -5.16 -9.97 -18.67
CA GLN A 65 -4.27 -11.04 -19.09
C GLN A 65 -3.33 -11.50 -17.96
N ILE A 66 -2.72 -10.56 -17.24
CA ILE A 66 -1.84 -10.90 -16.11
C ILE A 66 -2.63 -11.55 -14.98
N ALA A 67 -3.84 -11.08 -14.69
CA ALA A 67 -4.68 -11.67 -13.64
C ALA A 67 -5.01 -13.14 -13.95
N GLU A 68 -5.40 -13.46 -15.20
CA GLU A 68 -5.64 -14.86 -15.62
C GLU A 68 -4.37 -15.72 -15.55
N GLN A 69 -3.21 -15.16 -15.84
CA GLN A 69 -1.93 -15.89 -15.76
C GLN A 69 -1.45 -16.14 -14.32
N GLU A 70 -1.76 -15.25 -13.39
CA GLU A 70 -1.33 -15.35 -12.00
C GLU A 70 -2.33 -16.11 -11.11
N LEU A 71 -3.61 -16.16 -11.48
CA LEU A 71 -4.65 -16.83 -10.71
C LEU A 71 -4.31 -18.29 -10.41
N PRO A 72 -4.00 -19.16 -11.39
CA PRO A 72 -3.72 -20.59 -11.11
C PRO A 72 -2.54 -20.80 -10.16
N LYS A 73 -1.52 -19.94 -10.24
CA LYS A 73 -0.34 -20.04 -9.36
C LYS A 73 -0.68 -19.70 -7.91
N LEU A 74 -1.58 -18.73 -7.71
CA LEU A 74 -2.03 -18.34 -6.38
C LEU A 74 -3.04 -19.32 -5.80
N GLU A 75 -3.91 -19.88 -6.64
CA GLU A 75 -4.82 -20.96 -6.23
C GLU A 75 -4.04 -22.21 -5.77
N GLU A 76 -3.01 -22.59 -6.51
CA GLU A 76 -2.11 -23.68 -6.12
C GLU A 76 -1.37 -23.36 -4.80
N PHE A 77 -0.84 -22.14 -4.66
CA PHE A 77 -0.09 -21.74 -3.47
C PHE A 77 -0.98 -21.66 -2.22
N ILE A 78 -2.18 -21.10 -2.38
CA ILE A 78 -3.15 -20.87 -1.28
C ILE A 78 -4.02 -22.11 -1.05
N GLU A 79 -3.96 -23.12 -1.96
CA GLU A 79 -4.78 -24.34 -1.92
C GLU A 79 -6.28 -24.02 -1.90
N TYR A 80 -6.70 -22.97 -2.62
CA TYR A 80 -8.10 -22.53 -2.71
C TYR A 80 -8.39 -21.88 -4.04
N GLY A 81 -9.49 -22.32 -4.69
CA GLY A 81 -9.91 -21.82 -6.00
C GLY A 81 -10.90 -20.65 -5.91
N LEU A 82 -10.84 -19.76 -6.89
CA LEU A 82 -11.76 -18.64 -7.02
C LEU A 82 -13.17 -19.14 -7.35
N GLN A 83 -14.13 -18.89 -6.47
CA GLN A 83 -15.50 -19.42 -6.60
C GLN A 83 -16.39 -18.56 -7.50
N ARG A 84 -16.11 -17.27 -7.60
CA ARG A 84 -16.91 -16.30 -8.36
C ARG A 84 -16.00 -15.34 -9.10
N ARG A 85 -16.46 -14.86 -10.26
CA ARG A 85 -15.73 -13.87 -11.03
C ARG A 85 -15.40 -12.64 -10.19
N ALA A 86 -14.14 -12.22 -10.24
CA ALA A 86 -13.66 -11.07 -9.50
C ALA A 86 -13.67 -9.80 -10.36
N ASN A 87 -13.79 -8.64 -9.70
CA ASN A 87 -13.78 -7.34 -10.33
C ASN A 87 -12.46 -6.63 -10.04
N ILE A 88 -11.79 -6.15 -11.09
CA ILE A 88 -10.56 -5.38 -11.00
C ILE A 88 -10.88 -3.94 -11.39
N VAL A 89 -10.68 -2.99 -10.46
CA VAL A 89 -10.80 -1.56 -10.76
C VAL A 89 -9.40 -1.02 -11.03
N ILE A 90 -9.20 -0.52 -12.24
CA ILE A 90 -7.88 -0.14 -12.77
C ILE A 90 -7.83 1.37 -12.95
N TYR A 91 -6.88 2.01 -12.30
CA TYR A 91 -6.58 3.42 -12.47
C TYR A 91 -5.32 3.59 -13.31
N ASN A 92 -5.32 4.57 -14.20
CA ASN A 92 -4.16 4.85 -15.06
C ASN A 92 -2.98 5.42 -14.28
N SER A 93 -3.21 5.95 -13.08
CA SER A 93 -2.17 6.45 -12.19
C SER A 93 -2.59 6.36 -10.71
N PHE A 94 -1.63 6.52 -9.82
CA PHE A 94 -1.89 6.64 -8.39
C PHE A 94 -2.76 7.86 -8.05
N ASP A 95 -2.54 8.97 -8.75
CA ASP A 95 -3.31 10.21 -8.56
C ASP A 95 -4.77 10.07 -8.98
N GLU A 96 -5.07 9.26 -10.02
CA GLU A 96 -6.44 8.90 -10.37
C GLU A 96 -7.09 8.06 -9.26
N MET A 97 -6.37 7.09 -8.71
CA MET A 97 -6.87 6.26 -7.60
C MET A 97 -7.20 7.13 -6.37
N GLN A 98 -6.38 8.10 -6.06
CA GLN A 98 -6.59 9.01 -4.94
C GLN A 98 -7.79 9.96 -5.11
N GLN A 99 -8.37 10.06 -6.29
CA GLN A 99 -9.60 10.83 -6.53
C GLN A 99 -10.88 10.02 -6.27
N SER A 100 -10.77 8.77 -5.88
CA SER A 100 -11.90 7.87 -5.64
C SER A 100 -11.94 7.38 -4.20
N ASN A 101 -13.14 7.26 -3.67
CA ASN A 101 -13.37 6.60 -2.38
C ASN A 101 -13.39 5.07 -2.49
N ILE A 102 -13.29 4.50 -3.70
CA ILE A 102 -13.21 3.05 -3.88
C ILE A 102 -11.90 2.58 -3.27
N GLY A 103 -11.96 1.64 -2.33
CA GLY A 103 -10.79 1.06 -1.67
C GLY A 103 -10.19 1.89 -0.54
N LEU A 104 -10.81 2.96 -0.12
CA LEU A 104 -10.48 3.54 1.17
C LEU A 104 -10.74 2.47 2.24
N GLY A 105 -9.67 2.07 2.91
CA GLY A 105 -9.48 0.88 3.73
C GLY A 105 -10.42 0.59 4.89
N ILE A 106 -11.57 1.23 4.92
CA ILE A 106 -12.64 1.04 5.90
C ILE A 106 -13.58 -0.10 5.51
N ASP A 107 -13.35 -0.68 4.35
CA ASP A 107 -14.23 -1.72 3.82
C ASP A 107 -14.45 -2.87 4.79
N TRP A 108 -13.50 -3.12 5.67
CA TRP A 108 -13.55 -4.16 6.68
C TRP A 108 -14.02 -3.67 8.06
N GLN A 109 -14.05 -2.37 8.32
CA GLN A 109 -14.56 -1.77 9.56
C GLN A 109 -16.03 -1.39 9.45
N ASN A 110 -16.65 -1.60 8.32
CA ASN A 110 -17.99 -1.11 8.12
C ASN A 110 -19.00 -1.87 8.97
N THR A 111 -19.55 -1.18 9.90
CA THR A 111 -20.58 -1.65 10.81
C THR A 111 -21.83 -2.17 10.10
N GLY A 112 -22.01 -1.88 8.83
CA GLY A 112 -23.14 -2.35 8.03
C GLY A 112 -22.91 -3.67 7.29
N GLY A 113 -21.71 -4.22 7.29
CA GLY A 113 -21.38 -5.49 6.62
C GLY A 113 -21.57 -5.48 5.08
N VAL A 114 -22.14 -4.42 4.54
CA VAL A 114 -22.62 -4.36 3.15
C VAL A 114 -21.52 -4.13 2.14
N THR A 115 -20.47 -3.43 2.49
CA THR A 115 -19.40 -3.06 1.55
C THR A 115 -18.48 -4.21 1.20
N LYS A 116 -18.26 -5.13 2.11
CA LYS A 116 -17.48 -6.33 1.82
C LYS A 116 -18.19 -7.34 0.95
N LEU A 117 -19.48 -7.21 0.83
CA LEU A 117 -20.34 -8.10 0.05
C LEU A 117 -20.25 -7.92 -1.45
N VAL A 118 -19.65 -6.87 -1.86
CA VAL A 118 -19.41 -6.58 -3.29
C VAL A 118 -18.08 -7.21 -3.75
N ASN A 119 -17.66 -8.31 -3.18
CA ASN A 119 -16.33 -8.45 -2.77
C ASN A 119 -15.38 -9.29 -3.51
N ASN A 120 -15.52 -9.97 -4.40
CA ASN A 120 -14.45 -10.37 -5.28
C ASN A 120 -13.97 -9.11 -6.06
N LYS A 121 -13.48 -8.10 -5.32
CA LYS A 121 -13.01 -6.84 -5.92
C LYS A 121 -11.61 -6.48 -5.46
N MET A 122 -10.76 -6.14 -6.39
CA MET A 122 -9.45 -5.56 -6.14
C MET A 122 -9.25 -4.26 -6.91
N ILE A 123 -8.32 -3.44 -6.44
CA ILE A 123 -7.99 -2.17 -7.03
C ILE A 123 -6.51 -2.16 -7.34
N VAL A 124 -6.18 -1.70 -8.52
CA VAL A 124 -4.80 -1.55 -8.98
C VAL A 124 -4.61 -0.20 -9.68
N TYR A 125 -3.42 0.34 -9.61
CA TYR A 125 -3.04 1.53 -10.35
C TYR A 125 -1.70 1.31 -11.05
N PHE A 126 -1.50 2.00 -12.15
CA PHE A 126 -0.24 1.95 -12.87
C PHE A 126 0.67 3.11 -12.46
N ASP A 127 1.83 2.79 -11.93
CA ASP A 127 2.86 3.75 -11.53
C ASP A 127 3.99 3.91 -12.58
N GLY A 128 3.81 3.30 -13.77
CA GLY A 128 4.83 3.22 -14.81
C GLY A 128 5.72 1.98 -14.72
N ASN A 129 5.55 1.16 -13.67
CA ASN A 129 6.30 -0.06 -13.48
C ASN A 129 5.37 -1.29 -13.58
N HIS A 130 5.61 -2.14 -14.57
CA HIS A 130 4.82 -3.35 -14.80
C HIS A 130 5.04 -4.42 -13.73
N ASP A 131 6.21 -4.48 -13.11
CA ASP A 131 6.49 -5.43 -12.02
C ASP A 131 5.70 -5.06 -10.77
N ASN A 132 5.63 -3.77 -10.44
CA ASN A 132 4.78 -3.27 -9.34
C ASN A 132 3.30 -3.52 -9.62
N LEU A 133 2.85 -3.28 -10.85
CA LEU A 133 1.46 -3.56 -11.24
C LEU A 133 1.15 -5.05 -11.12
N ARG A 134 2.06 -5.92 -11.57
CA ARG A 134 1.91 -7.38 -11.43
C ARG A 134 1.85 -7.79 -9.96
N LEU A 135 2.68 -7.19 -9.10
CA LEU A 135 2.65 -7.44 -7.66
C LEU A 135 1.30 -7.02 -7.05
N GLN A 136 0.76 -5.85 -7.41
CA GLN A 136 -0.56 -5.40 -6.97
C GLN A 136 -1.66 -6.38 -7.39
N ILE A 137 -1.62 -6.89 -8.64
CA ILE A 137 -2.57 -7.90 -9.15
C ILE A 137 -2.48 -9.18 -8.31
N ARG A 138 -1.27 -9.68 -8.06
CA ARG A 138 -1.04 -10.88 -7.22
C ARG A 138 -1.55 -10.68 -5.80
N GLN A 139 -1.28 -9.53 -5.19
CA GLN A 139 -1.77 -9.18 -3.85
C GLN A 139 -3.30 -9.09 -3.81
N GLY A 140 -3.91 -8.51 -4.84
CA GLY A 140 -5.37 -8.43 -4.97
C GLY A 140 -6.03 -9.80 -5.07
N ILE A 141 -5.50 -10.70 -5.91
CA ILE A 141 -5.98 -12.07 -6.05
C ILE A 141 -5.79 -12.83 -4.73
N ALA A 142 -4.58 -12.78 -4.16
CA ALA A 142 -4.29 -13.45 -2.88
C ALA A 142 -5.24 -12.98 -1.77
N ARG A 143 -5.54 -11.67 -1.70
CA ARG A 143 -6.51 -11.12 -0.76
C ARG A 143 -7.89 -11.72 -0.92
N ILE A 144 -8.41 -11.79 -2.14
CA ILE A 144 -9.72 -12.38 -2.43
C ILE A 144 -9.75 -13.85 -1.98
N LEU A 145 -8.75 -14.65 -2.34
CA LEU A 145 -8.69 -16.05 -1.99
C LEU A 145 -8.57 -16.25 -0.47
N VAL A 146 -7.74 -15.48 0.21
CA VAL A 146 -7.56 -15.55 1.67
C VAL A 146 -8.83 -15.11 2.41
N GLU A 147 -9.48 -14.05 1.98
CA GLU A 147 -10.76 -13.60 2.56
C GLU A 147 -11.84 -14.66 2.39
N ASN A 148 -11.90 -15.31 1.23
CA ASN A 148 -12.85 -16.41 0.99
C ASN A 148 -12.54 -17.64 1.88
N ILE A 149 -11.26 -17.97 2.09
CA ILE A 149 -10.88 -19.03 3.04
C ILE A 149 -11.32 -18.66 4.45
N LEU A 150 -11.07 -17.44 4.90
CA LEU A 150 -11.30 -17.06 6.29
C LEU A 150 -12.77 -16.82 6.60
N PHE A 151 -13.50 -16.22 5.67
CA PHE A 151 -14.83 -15.70 5.93
C PHE A 151 -15.93 -16.39 5.11
N GLY A 152 -15.59 -17.13 4.07
CA GLY A 152 -16.53 -17.69 3.11
C GLY A 152 -16.76 -16.75 1.93
N ASP A 153 -17.39 -17.29 0.87
CA ASP A 153 -17.64 -16.59 -0.38
C ASP A 153 -19.07 -16.05 -0.50
N ASP A 154 -19.96 -16.44 0.41
CA ASP A 154 -21.31 -15.91 0.49
C ASP A 154 -21.48 -14.92 1.66
N LEU A 155 -22.56 -14.15 1.57
CA LEU A 155 -22.92 -13.08 2.50
C LEU A 155 -23.15 -13.54 3.93
N GLY A 156 -23.86 -14.64 4.08
CA GLY A 156 -24.24 -15.16 5.39
C GLY A 156 -23.04 -15.75 6.11
N GLU A 157 -22.26 -16.54 5.42
CA GLU A 157 -21.01 -17.09 5.95
C GLU A 157 -20.00 -15.99 6.32
N PHE A 158 -19.86 -15.03 5.43
CA PHE A 158 -18.94 -13.92 5.65
C PHE A 158 -19.28 -13.15 6.94
N ALA A 159 -20.54 -12.72 7.09
CA ALA A 159 -20.98 -11.95 8.27
C ALA A 159 -20.83 -12.77 9.57
N ALA A 160 -21.20 -14.05 9.51
CA ALA A 160 -21.09 -14.95 10.67
C ALA A 160 -19.62 -15.21 11.07
N ASN A 161 -18.75 -15.46 10.10
CA ASN A 161 -17.33 -15.75 10.37
C ASN A 161 -16.56 -14.49 10.78
N GLN A 162 -16.83 -13.33 10.16
CA GLN A 162 -16.19 -12.09 10.52
C GLN A 162 -16.47 -11.67 11.97
N ALA A 163 -17.69 -11.87 12.44
CA ALA A 163 -18.06 -11.57 13.83
C ALA A 163 -17.36 -12.49 14.86
N LEU A 164 -16.91 -13.66 14.43
CA LEU A 164 -16.38 -14.70 15.32
C LEU A 164 -14.88 -14.91 15.21
N LEU A 165 -14.25 -14.37 14.14
CA LEU A 165 -12.83 -14.54 13.87
C LEU A 165 -12.11 -13.19 13.94
N ASP A 166 -11.45 -12.96 15.07
CA ASP A 166 -10.61 -11.78 15.30
C ASP A 166 -9.14 -12.16 15.03
N LEU A 167 -8.66 -11.84 13.83
CA LEU A 167 -7.26 -12.02 13.43
C LEU A 167 -6.56 -10.66 13.37
N PRO A 168 -5.35 -10.54 13.91
CA PRO A 168 -4.56 -9.32 13.74
C PRO A 168 -4.36 -9.00 12.25
N LYS A 169 -4.59 -7.75 11.86
CA LYS A 169 -4.47 -7.31 10.47
C LYS A 169 -3.08 -7.63 9.89
N TRP A 170 -2.00 -7.40 10.64
CA TRP A 170 -0.64 -7.71 10.21
C TRP A 170 -0.45 -9.20 9.86
N LEU A 171 -1.21 -10.10 10.49
CA LEU A 171 -1.12 -11.54 10.21
C LEU A 171 -1.76 -11.90 8.86
N THR A 172 -2.93 -11.35 8.56
CA THR A 172 -3.66 -11.59 7.31
C THR A 172 -3.01 -10.87 6.14
N ASP A 173 -2.70 -9.58 6.29
CA ASP A 173 -2.03 -8.80 5.26
C ASP A 173 -0.62 -9.33 4.97
N GLY A 174 0.10 -9.75 6.03
CA GLY A 174 1.40 -10.40 5.88
C GLY A 174 1.34 -11.73 5.13
N TYR A 175 0.27 -12.52 5.28
CA TYR A 175 0.11 -13.73 4.49
C TYR A 175 -0.17 -13.41 3.01
N ILE A 176 -0.99 -12.41 2.75
CA ILE A 176 -1.29 -11.94 1.41
C ILE A 176 0.01 -11.48 0.71
N ALA A 177 0.82 -10.68 1.40
CA ALA A 177 2.13 -10.26 0.90
C ALA A 177 3.05 -11.45 0.62
N TYR A 178 3.15 -12.39 1.55
CA TYR A 178 3.95 -13.61 1.42
C TYR A 178 3.50 -14.51 0.25
N ALA A 179 2.19 -14.63 0.00
CA ALA A 179 1.67 -15.39 -1.13
C ALA A 179 1.90 -14.66 -2.48
N ALA A 180 1.86 -13.35 -2.47
CA ALA A 180 2.02 -12.53 -3.66
C ALA A 180 3.47 -12.35 -4.10
N GLU A 181 4.41 -12.28 -3.17
CA GLU A 181 5.82 -12.01 -3.43
C GLU A 181 6.72 -12.99 -2.67
N ASN A 182 7.71 -13.53 -3.36
CA ASN A 182 8.76 -14.31 -2.73
C ASN A 182 9.62 -13.41 -1.82
N TRP A 183 10.24 -14.02 -0.79
CA TRP A 183 11.20 -13.30 0.05
C TRP A 183 12.36 -12.76 -0.79
N SER A 184 12.49 -11.45 -0.82
CA SER A 184 13.45 -10.72 -1.67
C SER A 184 14.65 -10.20 -0.85
N PRO A 185 15.80 -9.93 -1.49
CA PRO A 185 16.93 -9.28 -0.83
C PRO A 185 16.55 -7.94 -0.18
N LYS A 186 15.63 -7.18 -0.77
CA LYS A 186 15.14 -5.92 -0.21
C LYS A 186 14.41 -6.16 1.11
N LEU A 187 13.48 -7.10 1.14
CA LEU A 187 12.76 -7.47 2.37
C LEU A 187 13.71 -7.98 3.45
N ASP A 188 14.75 -8.74 3.05
CA ASP A 188 15.77 -9.22 3.96
C ASP A 188 16.62 -8.09 4.54
N ASP A 189 17.01 -7.11 3.74
CA ASP A 189 17.75 -5.94 4.20
C ASP A 189 16.90 -5.05 5.12
N ASP A 190 15.63 -4.84 4.79
CA ASP A 190 14.70 -4.09 5.64
C ASP A 190 14.49 -4.79 7.00
N LEU A 191 14.30 -6.11 7.01
CA LEU A 191 14.17 -6.89 8.23
C LEU A 191 15.47 -6.87 9.05
N ARG A 192 16.62 -7.03 8.38
CA ARG A 192 17.95 -6.98 9.01
C ARG A 192 18.18 -5.64 9.70
N ALA A 193 17.86 -4.54 9.03
CA ALA A 193 17.99 -3.19 9.59
C ALA A 193 17.14 -3.02 10.86
N VAL A 194 15.91 -3.52 10.83
CA VAL A 194 15.01 -3.50 11.99
C VAL A 194 15.54 -4.35 13.15
N MET A 195 15.97 -5.58 12.85
CA MET A 195 16.39 -6.54 13.89
C MET A 195 17.72 -6.17 14.53
N LEU A 196 18.68 -5.72 13.73
CA LEU A 196 20.00 -5.30 14.25
C LEU A 196 19.96 -3.91 14.90
N GLY A 197 19.01 -3.06 14.50
CA GLY A 197 18.81 -1.75 15.12
C GLY A 197 18.26 -1.81 16.54
N GLY A 198 17.73 -2.95 16.98
CA GLY A 198 17.20 -3.14 18.33
C GLY A 198 16.05 -2.22 18.71
N LEU A 199 15.30 -1.73 17.71
CA LEU A 199 14.24 -0.74 17.88
C LEU A 199 13.02 -1.26 18.63
N TYR A 200 12.76 -2.58 18.56
CA TYR A 200 11.56 -3.21 19.09
C TYR A 200 11.89 -4.25 20.16
N SER A 201 11.25 -4.13 21.31
CA SER A 201 11.43 -5.06 22.44
C SER A 201 10.64 -6.35 22.27
N ASN A 202 9.60 -6.35 21.44
CA ASN A 202 8.74 -7.51 21.19
C ASN A 202 8.11 -7.42 19.81
N PHE A 203 7.57 -8.56 19.34
CA PHE A 203 6.97 -8.68 18.02
C PHE A 203 5.74 -7.77 17.84
N TYR A 204 4.92 -7.58 18.86
CA TYR A 204 3.71 -6.75 18.74
C TYR A 204 4.03 -5.29 18.46
N GLN A 205 5.09 -4.76 19.08
CA GLN A 205 5.56 -3.41 18.80
C GLN A 205 6.09 -3.30 17.35
N PHE A 206 6.85 -4.28 16.90
CA PHE A 206 7.32 -4.37 15.51
C PHE A 206 6.14 -4.41 14.53
N ALA A 207 5.16 -5.28 14.77
CA ALA A 207 3.99 -5.42 13.91
C ALA A 207 3.05 -4.19 13.95
N TYR A 208 3.06 -3.43 15.04
CA TYR A 208 2.28 -2.19 15.12
C TYR A 208 2.88 -1.07 14.26
N GLU A 209 4.21 -0.92 14.28
CA GLU A 209 4.88 0.15 13.53
C GLU A 209 5.19 -0.21 12.06
N LYS A 210 5.46 -1.50 11.78
CA LYS A 210 5.77 -2.02 10.44
C LYS A 210 4.98 -3.29 10.14
N PRO A 211 3.63 -3.18 10.02
CA PRO A 211 2.75 -4.35 9.93
C PRO A 211 3.03 -5.25 8.73
N ASP A 212 3.30 -4.67 7.56
CA ASP A 212 3.53 -5.41 6.32
C ASP A 212 4.84 -6.21 6.38
N LEU A 213 5.93 -5.57 6.79
CA LEU A 213 7.22 -6.25 6.94
C LEU A 213 7.17 -7.32 8.03
N ALA A 214 6.56 -7.01 9.17
CA ALA A 214 6.44 -7.94 10.27
C ALA A 214 5.62 -9.19 9.89
N GLY A 215 4.50 -8.97 9.20
CA GLY A 215 3.63 -10.05 8.77
C GLY A 215 4.28 -10.92 7.69
N HIS A 216 4.88 -10.32 6.66
CA HIS A 216 5.60 -11.04 5.61
C HIS A 216 6.77 -11.86 6.19
N ALA A 217 7.58 -11.24 7.06
CA ALA A 217 8.70 -11.91 7.73
C ALA A 217 8.24 -13.06 8.63
N PHE A 218 7.13 -12.89 9.35
CA PHE A 218 6.55 -13.95 10.17
C PHE A 218 6.18 -15.18 9.34
N TRP A 219 5.49 -14.99 8.21
CA TRP A 219 5.11 -16.11 7.36
C TRP A 219 6.30 -16.77 6.67
N ASN A 220 7.29 -15.99 6.25
CA ASN A 220 8.55 -16.53 5.76
C ASN A 220 9.28 -17.38 6.85
N TYR A 221 9.29 -16.90 8.09
CA TYR A 221 9.84 -17.66 9.23
C TYR A 221 9.07 -18.97 9.49
N ILE A 222 7.72 -18.94 9.46
CA ILE A 222 6.90 -20.15 9.62
C ILE A 222 7.18 -21.13 8.47
N ALA A 223 7.23 -20.64 7.23
CA ALA A 223 7.51 -21.47 6.07
C ALA A 223 8.87 -22.15 6.14
N ASN A 224 9.91 -21.42 6.52
CA ASN A 224 11.28 -21.94 6.60
C ASN A 224 11.46 -22.92 7.77
N LYS A 225 10.81 -22.68 8.89
CA LYS A 225 10.97 -23.49 10.09
C LYS A 225 10.06 -24.71 10.17
N TYR A 226 8.83 -24.58 9.68
CA TYR A 226 7.79 -25.61 9.82
C TYR A 226 7.29 -26.17 8.47
N GLY A 227 7.69 -25.57 7.36
CA GLY A 227 7.33 -25.97 6.00
C GLY A 227 6.26 -25.09 5.35
N LYS A 228 6.38 -24.87 4.03
CA LYS A 228 5.48 -23.98 3.25
C LYS A 228 4.01 -24.37 3.35
N SER A 229 3.68 -25.67 3.23
CA SER A 229 2.28 -26.15 3.34
C SER A 229 1.64 -25.86 4.70
N LYS A 230 2.44 -25.56 5.73
CA LYS A 230 1.91 -25.23 7.05
C LYS A 230 1.39 -23.81 7.14
N THR A 231 1.75 -22.92 6.24
CA THR A 231 1.31 -21.53 6.28
C THR A 231 -0.18 -21.42 5.99
N THR A 232 -0.65 -21.95 4.87
CA THR A 232 -2.10 -21.98 4.53
C THR A 232 -2.90 -22.81 5.55
N TYR A 233 -2.35 -23.95 5.95
CA TYR A 233 -3.00 -24.80 6.94
C TYR A 233 -3.17 -24.10 8.29
N PHE A 234 -2.24 -23.21 8.66
CA PHE A 234 -2.35 -22.37 9.85
C PHE A 234 -3.58 -21.45 9.80
N LEU A 235 -3.78 -20.76 8.67
CA LEU A 235 -4.94 -19.89 8.50
C LEU A 235 -6.26 -20.69 8.53
N TYR A 236 -6.28 -21.83 7.86
CA TYR A 236 -7.43 -22.73 7.88
C TYR A 236 -7.78 -23.20 9.28
N LEU A 237 -6.77 -23.59 10.07
CA LEU A 237 -6.97 -23.97 11.47
C LEU A 237 -7.40 -22.79 12.35
N ALA A 238 -6.89 -21.56 12.06
CA ALA A 238 -7.32 -20.37 12.77
C ALA A 238 -8.83 -20.10 12.56
N ARG A 239 -9.32 -20.31 11.33
CA ARG A 239 -10.76 -20.27 11.04
C ARG A 239 -11.54 -21.32 11.84
N ILE A 240 -11.12 -22.59 11.78
CA ILE A 240 -11.83 -23.70 12.43
C ILE A 240 -11.87 -23.54 13.96
N TYR A 241 -10.70 -23.28 14.55
CA TYR A 241 -10.61 -23.16 16.01
C TYR A 241 -11.04 -21.80 16.53
N ARG A 242 -11.16 -20.80 15.66
CA ARG A 242 -11.40 -19.38 16.04
C ARG A 242 -10.45 -18.92 17.15
N ASN A 243 -9.23 -19.47 17.13
CA ASN A 243 -8.23 -19.25 18.16
C ASN A 243 -6.83 -19.49 17.62
N LEU A 244 -6.02 -18.42 17.60
CA LEU A 244 -4.64 -18.48 17.12
C LEU A 244 -3.73 -19.38 17.96
N ASN A 245 -3.96 -19.49 19.27
CA ASN A 245 -3.14 -20.38 20.12
C ASN A 245 -3.36 -21.84 19.77
N ASN A 246 -4.61 -22.25 19.51
CA ASN A 246 -4.92 -23.63 19.14
C ASN A 246 -4.36 -23.95 17.75
N ALA A 247 -4.50 -23.05 16.78
CA ALA A 247 -3.92 -23.19 15.45
C ALA A 247 -2.39 -23.29 15.53
N SER A 248 -1.75 -22.38 16.24
CA SER A 248 -0.30 -22.38 16.47
C SER A 248 0.18 -23.67 17.13
N GLN A 249 -0.48 -24.11 18.18
CA GLN A 249 -0.10 -25.31 18.92
C GLN A 249 -0.21 -26.58 18.06
N LYS A 250 -1.17 -26.64 17.15
CA LYS A 250 -1.31 -27.76 16.20
C LYS A 250 -0.14 -27.83 15.23
N ILE A 251 0.31 -26.67 14.72
CA ILE A 251 1.37 -26.56 13.71
C ILE A 251 2.77 -26.63 14.35
N THR A 252 2.99 -25.77 15.35
CA THR A 252 4.33 -25.48 15.90
C THR A 252 4.62 -26.19 17.23
N LYS A 253 3.61 -26.84 17.82
CA LYS A 253 3.62 -27.40 19.18
C LYS A 253 3.83 -26.36 20.28
N LYS A 254 3.69 -25.06 19.94
CA LYS A 254 3.86 -23.92 20.85
C LYS A 254 2.65 -23.00 20.79
N LYS A 255 2.37 -22.29 21.89
CA LYS A 255 1.37 -21.21 21.90
C LYS A 255 1.83 -20.06 20.98
N PHE A 256 0.90 -19.36 20.38
CA PHE A 256 1.17 -18.32 19.40
C PHE A 256 2.16 -17.25 19.91
N LYS A 257 1.94 -16.75 21.14
CA LYS A 257 2.85 -15.80 21.79
C LYS A 257 4.30 -16.33 21.85
N LYS A 258 4.46 -17.64 22.16
CA LYS A 258 5.81 -18.25 22.23
C LYS A 258 6.49 -18.32 20.87
N VAL A 259 5.73 -18.51 19.80
CA VAL A 259 6.28 -18.49 18.44
C VAL A 259 6.78 -17.09 18.07
N LEU A 260 6.04 -16.03 18.46
CA LEU A 260 6.48 -14.65 18.28
C LEU A 260 7.74 -14.30 19.09
N GLU A 261 7.84 -14.79 20.32
CA GLU A 261 9.05 -14.65 21.15
C GLU A 261 10.24 -15.37 20.51
N ASP A 262 10.05 -16.60 20.00
CA ASP A 262 11.08 -17.35 19.31
C ASP A 262 11.56 -16.62 18.04
N PHE A 263 10.64 -16.01 17.27
CA PHE A 263 10.98 -15.18 16.12
C PHE A 263 11.92 -14.03 16.53
N MET A 264 11.54 -13.27 17.57
CA MET A 264 12.33 -12.13 18.05
C MET A 264 13.68 -12.52 18.66
N LEU A 265 13.86 -13.77 19.03
CA LEU A 265 15.13 -14.31 19.52
C LEU A 265 16.01 -14.85 18.38
N GLU A 266 15.42 -15.67 17.50
CA GLU A 266 16.18 -16.46 16.52
C GLU A 266 16.60 -15.60 15.31
N VAL A 267 15.69 -14.75 14.79
CA VAL A 267 15.97 -13.96 13.59
C VAL A 267 17.10 -12.93 13.80
N PRO A 268 17.13 -12.14 14.88
CA PRO A 268 18.29 -11.28 15.16
C PRO A 268 19.59 -12.06 15.35
N GLN A 269 19.55 -13.23 16.01
CA GLN A 269 20.75 -14.07 16.17
C GLN A 269 21.31 -14.54 14.84
N GLN A 270 20.46 -14.87 13.86
CA GLN A 270 20.89 -15.22 12.52
C GLN A 270 21.62 -14.05 11.86
N TYR A 271 21.05 -12.85 11.90
CA TYR A 271 21.69 -11.66 11.33
C TYR A 271 22.98 -11.27 12.06
N PHE A 272 23.04 -11.42 13.38
CA PHE A 272 24.30 -11.21 14.13
C PHE A 272 25.41 -12.17 13.70
N LYS A 273 25.06 -13.41 13.35
CA LYS A 273 26.04 -14.38 12.80
C LYS A 273 26.52 -13.94 11.40
N ASP A 274 25.61 -13.45 10.56
CA ASP A 274 25.92 -13.04 9.19
C ASP A 274 26.83 -11.82 9.11
N ILE A 275 26.70 -10.87 10.05
CA ILE A 275 27.55 -9.67 10.09
C ILE A 275 28.84 -9.87 10.86
N ARG A 276 29.01 -11.02 11.52
CA ARG A 276 30.20 -11.29 12.31
C ARG A 276 31.47 -11.27 11.46
N GLY A 277 32.41 -10.40 11.83
CA GLY A 277 33.67 -10.22 11.09
C GLY A 277 33.59 -9.31 9.87
N ARG A 278 32.42 -8.76 9.55
CA ARG A 278 32.30 -7.70 8.52
C ARG A 278 32.82 -6.37 9.08
N ARG A 279 33.36 -5.51 8.18
CA ARG A 279 33.79 -4.18 8.57
C ARG A 279 32.57 -3.29 8.85
N ASN A 280 32.57 -2.64 9.97
CA ASN A 280 31.60 -1.58 10.27
C ASN A 280 31.93 -0.30 9.49
N VAL A 281 30.93 0.58 9.34
CA VAL A 281 31.14 1.93 8.83
C VAL A 281 32.23 2.61 9.70
N PRO A 282 33.25 3.25 9.11
CA PRO A 282 34.29 3.91 9.88
C PRO A 282 33.71 4.93 10.85
N LYS A 283 34.19 4.89 12.10
CA LYS A 283 33.80 5.87 13.12
C LYS A 283 34.18 7.29 12.64
N GLY A 284 33.31 8.24 12.82
CA GLY A 284 33.51 9.64 12.45
C GLY A 284 33.00 10.03 11.06
N GLN A 285 32.40 9.15 10.30
CA GLN A 285 31.60 9.55 9.14
C GLN A 285 30.22 10.01 9.60
N LEU A 286 29.84 11.22 9.16
CA LEU A 286 28.50 11.75 9.40
C LEU A 286 27.45 10.83 8.74
N SER A 287 26.54 10.35 9.56
CA SER A 287 25.34 9.71 9.08
C SER A 287 24.25 10.77 8.94
N LEU A 288 23.75 10.99 7.74
CA LEU A 288 22.62 11.89 7.52
C LEU A 288 21.38 11.48 8.34
N THR A 289 21.26 10.20 8.68
CA THR A 289 20.14 9.69 9.48
C THR A 289 20.15 10.18 10.93
N GLU A 290 21.30 10.54 11.49
CA GLU A 290 21.40 11.11 12.83
C GLU A 290 20.89 12.55 12.86
N GLU A 291 21.13 13.32 11.79
CA GLU A 291 20.71 14.71 11.66
C GLU A 291 19.24 14.88 11.27
N ILE A 292 18.71 13.94 10.49
CA ILE A 292 17.37 14.04 9.91
C ILE A 292 16.28 13.61 10.91
N GLY A 293 16.62 12.78 11.89
CA GLY A 293 15.69 12.35 12.94
C GLY A 293 14.74 11.22 12.50
N LYS A 294 13.64 11.04 13.24
CA LYS A 294 12.71 9.90 13.12
C LYS A 294 11.57 10.11 12.12
N LYS A 295 11.78 10.83 11.02
CA LYS A 295 10.75 11.03 10.01
C LYS A 295 10.93 10.07 8.85
N ASP A 296 9.83 9.72 8.19
CA ASP A 296 9.87 8.91 6.98
C ASP A 296 10.31 9.77 5.80
N TYR A 297 11.46 9.43 5.21
CA TYR A 297 12.01 10.08 4.03
C TYR A 297 11.86 9.18 2.84
N ILE A 298 11.09 9.65 1.86
CA ILE A 298 10.84 8.86 0.65
C ILE A 298 11.81 9.16 -0.48
N ARG A 299 12.42 10.35 -0.48
CA ARG A 299 13.42 10.73 -1.49
C ARG A 299 14.49 11.62 -0.90
N PHE A 300 15.71 11.41 -1.39
CA PHE A 300 16.88 12.20 -1.06
C PHE A 300 17.62 12.57 -2.33
N ASN A 301 18.05 13.82 -2.45
CA ASN A 301 18.86 14.27 -3.58
C ASN A 301 19.93 15.25 -3.10
N ALA A 302 21.19 14.81 -3.12
CA ALA A 302 22.33 15.62 -2.74
C ALA A 302 22.66 16.65 -3.80
N ASN A 303 23.05 17.86 -3.37
CA ASN A 303 23.56 18.87 -4.27
C ASN A 303 24.89 18.39 -4.92
N PRO A 304 25.03 18.43 -6.26
CA PRO A 304 26.24 17.97 -6.94
C PRO A 304 27.46 18.88 -6.73
N ASN A 305 27.29 20.09 -6.20
CA ASN A 305 28.41 20.97 -5.90
C ASN A 305 29.22 20.42 -4.72
N PRO A 306 30.48 20.01 -4.88
CA PRO A 306 31.27 19.39 -3.82
C PRO A 306 31.61 20.34 -2.67
N LYS A 307 31.44 21.64 -2.86
CA LYS A 307 31.63 22.66 -1.80
C LYS A 307 30.36 22.99 -1.04
N SER A 308 29.22 22.38 -1.43
CA SER A 308 27.94 22.63 -0.82
C SER A 308 27.52 21.46 0.08
N PHE A 309 27.20 21.73 1.32
CA PHE A 309 26.54 20.77 2.23
C PHE A 309 25.02 20.92 2.16
N THR A 310 24.51 21.08 0.93
CA THR A 310 23.10 21.28 0.67
C THR A 310 22.51 20.00 0.07
N TYR A 311 21.32 19.63 0.53
CA TYR A 311 20.57 18.52 -0.01
C TYR A 311 19.07 18.78 0.05
N ALA A 312 18.32 18.10 -0.79
CA ALA A 312 16.87 18.16 -0.80
C ALA A 312 16.28 16.82 -0.36
N LEU A 313 15.20 16.87 0.39
CA LEU A 313 14.47 15.73 0.92
C LEU A 313 13.00 15.82 0.55
N VAL A 314 12.36 14.68 0.36
CA VAL A 314 10.92 14.57 0.43
C VAL A 314 10.58 13.86 1.73
N GLU A 315 10.00 14.59 2.66
CA GLU A 315 9.45 14.05 3.91
C GLU A 315 7.99 13.66 3.67
N TYR A 316 7.65 12.46 4.11
CA TYR A 316 6.27 11.98 4.16
C TYR A 316 5.81 11.84 5.61
N ASN A 317 4.58 12.21 5.87
CA ASN A 317 3.98 12.03 7.17
C ASN A 317 2.46 11.94 7.04
N GLN A 318 1.94 10.72 7.14
CA GLN A 318 0.49 10.45 7.19
C GLN A 318 -0.30 11.17 6.07
N GLY A 319 -0.04 10.82 4.81
CA GLY A 319 -0.72 11.41 3.65
C GLY A 319 -0.18 12.79 3.21
N ARG A 320 0.64 13.43 4.04
CA ARG A 320 1.22 14.74 3.72
C ARG A 320 2.69 14.61 3.40
N TYR A 321 3.11 15.21 2.30
CA TYR A 321 4.52 15.32 1.96
C TYR A 321 5.00 16.75 1.91
N SER A 322 6.30 16.94 2.15
CA SER A 322 6.98 18.21 2.10
C SER A 322 8.30 18.07 1.37
N VAL A 323 8.57 18.97 0.43
CA VAL A 323 9.89 19.10 -0.16
C VAL A 323 10.68 20.07 0.72
N VAL A 324 11.77 19.60 1.28
CA VAL A 324 12.62 20.32 2.23
C VAL A 324 14.01 20.48 1.67
N LEU A 325 14.51 21.70 1.71
CA LEU A 325 15.89 22.04 1.44
C LEU A 325 16.64 22.15 2.77
N MET A 326 17.76 21.46 2.87
CA MET A 326 18.68 21.54 4.00
C MET A 326 19.98 22.19 3.56
N GLU A 327 20.34 23.31 4.17
CA GLU A 327 21.59 24.02 3.94
C GLU A 327 22.48 23.91 5.18
N ASN A 328 23.72 23.47 5.00
CA ASN A 328 24.71 23.31 6.06
C ASN A 328 24.24 22.49 7.27
N PHE A 329 23.42 21.46 7.02
CA PHE A 329 22.82 20.55 8.01
C PHE A 329 21.89 21.22 9.06
N VAL A 330 21.85 22.51 9.13
CA VAL A 330 21.14 23.27 10.19
C VAL A 330 19.94 24.04 9.63
N ASN A 331 20.11 24.69 8.49
CA ASN A 331 19.09 25.58 7.94
C ASN A 331 18.05 24.78 7.13
N ARG A 332 16.89 24.55 7.73
CA ARG A 332 15.78 23.84 7.11
C ARG A 332 14.80 24.79 6.48
N LYS A 333 14.55 24.67 5.17
CA LYS A 333 13.55 25.42 4.42
C LYS A 333 12.56 24.50 3.74
N VAL A 334 11.25 24.70 3.99
CA VAL A 334 10.17 23.96 3.29
C VAL A 334 9.87 24.70 1.99
N LEU A 335 10.07 24.03 0.86
CA LEU A 335 9.80 24.57 -0.49
C LEU A 335 8.39 24.26 -0.95
N LEU A 336 7.87 23.09 -0.60
CA LEU A 336 6.52 22.64 -0.96
C LEU A 336 5.94 21.86 0.21
N LYS A 337 4.65 22.01 0.44
CA LYS A 337 3.88 21.19 1.36
C LYS A 337 2.53 20.92 0.76
N TYR A 338 2.18 19.64 0.62
CA TYR A 338 0.94 19.21 -0.03
C TYR A 338 0.38 17.93 0.62
N GLY A 339 -0.93 17.73 0.42
CA GLY A 339 -1.66 16.57 0.95
C GLY A 339 -2.39 16.87 2.26
N GLY A 340 -3.43 16.08 2.52
CA GLY A 340 -4.19 16.05 3.77
C GLY A 340 -3.51 15.15 4.80
N ARG A 341 -3.83 15.31 6.07
CA ARG A 341 -3.43 14.32 7.08
C ARG A 341 -4.39 13.14 7.06
N SER A 342 -3.93 12.01 6.58
CA SER A 342 -4.63 10.75 6.67
C SER A 342 -3.63 9.63 6.95
N ARG A 343 -3.93 8.77 7.92
CA ARG A 343 -3.09 7.58 8.19
C ARG A 343 -3.29 6.47 7.17
N GLU A 344 -4.35 6.58 6.38
CA GLU A 344 -4.76 5.58 5.40
C GLU A 344 -4.27 5.91 3.99
N ASP A 345 -3.74 7.13 3.78
CA ASP A 345 -3.19 7.52 2.49
C ASP A 345 -1.81 6.90 2.31
N GLU A 346 -1.64 6.21 1.20
CA GLU A 346 -0.38 5.65 0.76
C GLU A 346 0.55 6.74 0.21
N GLU A 347 1.85 6.46 0.22
CA GLU A 347 2.85 7.31 -0.43
C GLU A 347 2.65 7.33 -1.94
N ASN A 348 2.75 8.52 -2.55
CA ASN A 348 2.79 8.62 -4.00
C ASN A 348 4.12 8.05 -4.53
N PRO A 349 4.13 6.96 -5.31
CA PRO A 349 5.36 6.33 -5.78
C PRO A 349 6.12 7.19 -6.79
N ASN A 350 5.46 8.12 -7.46
CA ASN A 350 6.03 8.93 -8.53
C ASN A 350 6.48 10.31 -8.07
N TYR A 351 5.75 10.97 -7.17
CA TYR A 351 5.96 12.37 -6.82
C TYR A 351 6.18 12.61 -5.32
N PRO A 352 6.89 13.71 -4.96
CA PRO A 352 7.65 14.65 -5.78
C PRO A 352 8.95 14.08 -6.34
N ILE A 353 9.35 14.52 -7.54
CA ILE A 353 10.67 14.22 -8.15
C ILE A 353 11.57 15.43 -7.97
N LEU A 354 12.85 15.17 -7.64
CA LEU A 354 13.83 16.20 -7.37
C LEU A 354 15.01 16.09 -8.34
N ALA A 355 15.48 17.19 -8.92
CA ALA A 355 16.68 17.23 -9.72
C ALA A 355 17.48 18.51 -9.51
N TRP A 356 18.81 18.36 -9.33
CA TRP A 356 19.74 19.47 -9.27
C TRP A 356 20.32 19.76 -10.65
N ASP A 357 20.55 21.05 -10.95
CA ASP A 357 21.42 21.42 -12.06
C ASP A 357 22.88 21.04 -11.75
N GLY A 358 23.70 20.90 -12.79
CA GLY A 358 25.10 20.47 -12.64
C GLY A 358 25.98 21.41 -11.81
N LYS A 359 25.57 22.67 -11.64
CA LYS A 359 26.26 23.64 -10.78
C LYS A 359 25.78 23.60 -9.33
N GLY A 360 24.67 22.95 -9.02
CA GLY A 360 24.06 22.90 -7.70
C GLY A 360 23.45 24.22 -7.27
N THR A 361 23.05 25.07 -8.22
CA THR A 361 22.44 26.38 -7.94
C THR A 361 20.93 26.39 -8.07
N ARG A 362 20.37 25.40 -8.78
CA ARG A 362 18.93 25.31 -9.00
C ARG A 362 18.42 23.89 -8.71
N LEU A 363 17.30 23.83 -7.98
CA LEU A 363 16.58 22.60 -7.70
C LEU A 363 15.25 22.62 -8.45
N ALA A 364 15.07 21.69 -9.37
CA ALA A 364 13.80 21.45 -10.01
C ALA A 364 12.98 20.44 -9.19
N VAL A 365 11.68 20.68 -9.10
CA VAL A 365 10.73 19.83 -8.37
C VAL A 365 9.50 19.62 -9.22
N VAL A 366 9.22 18.37 -9.58
CA VAL A 366 7.95 17.96 -10.19
C VAL A 366 7.08 17.34 -9.10
N TYR A 367 5.83 17.76 -9.06
CA TYR A 367 4.88 17.34 -8.05
C TYR A 367 3.46 17.29 -8.63
N ASN A 368 2.58 16.55 -7.97
CA ASN A 368 1.17 16.54 -8.33
C ASN A 368 0.35 17.36 -7.33
N GLU A 369 -0.59 18.12 -7.85
CA GLU A 369 -1.54 18.92 -7.07
C GLU A 369 -2.87 19.01 -7.81
N GLU A 370 -3.97 18.59 -7.18
CA GLU A 370 -5.31 18.56 -7.75
C GLU A 370 -5.40 17.78 -9.07
N GLY A 371 -4.72 16.64 -9.14
CA GLY A 371 -4.66 15.80 -10.34
C GLY A 371 -3.87 16.39 -11.51
N LYS A 372 -3.06 17.43 -11.26
CA LYS A 372 -2.22 18.10 -12.27
C LYS A 372 -0.76 17.96 -11.94
N THR A 373 0.02 17.53 -12.92
CA THR A 373 1.48 17.50 -12.79
C THR A 373 2.06 18.89 -12.98
N LYS A 374 2.77 19.38 -11.98
CA LYS A 374 3.34 20.73 -11.92
C LYS A 374 4.83 20.68 -11.72
N LEU A 375 5.55 21.65 -12.27
CA LEU A 375 6.97 21.87 -12.12
C LEU A 375 7.21 23.23 -11.48
N PHE A 376 8.13 23.31 -10.52
CA PHE A 376 8.80 24.56 -10.19
C PHE A 376 10.31 24.37 -10.12
N VAL A 377 11.05 25.45 -10.39
CA VAL A 377 12.50 25.53 -10.20
C VAL A 377 12.78 26.51 -9.07
N TYR A 378 13.53 26.07 -8.07
CA TYR A 378 13.99 26.91 -6.97
C TYR A 378 15.44 27.33 -7.22
N ASP A 379 15.68 28.65 -7.27
CA ASP A 379 17.01 29.24 -7.37
C ASP A 379 17.57 29.46 -5.96
N LEU A 380 18.70 28.82 -5.64
CA LEU A 380 19.33 28.93 -4.33
C LEU A 380 19.99 30.28 -4.11
N VAL A 381 20.53 30.89 -5.18
CA VAL A 381 21.25 32.17 -5.09
C VAL A 381 20.26 33.30 -4.78
N ASN A 382 19.19 33.38 -5.56
CA ASN A 382 18.16 34.40 -5.37
C ASN A 382 17.10 34.01 -4.33
N ARG A 383 17.07 32.74 -3.88
CA ARG A 383 16.11 32.19 -2.90
C ARG A 383 14.65 32.29 -3.31
N ILE A 384 14.36 32.22 -4.60
CA ILE A 384 13.03 32.33 -5.19
C ILE A 384 12.68 31.14 -6.07
N LYS A 385 11.40 30.93 -6.31
CA LYS A 385 10.89 30.01 -7.34
C LYS A 385 10.83 30.76 -8.66
N THR A 386 11.71 30.43 -9.60
CA THR A 386 11.87 31.12 -10.88
C THR A 386 10.95 30.60 -11.97
N VAL A 387 10.64 29.30 -11.95
CA VAL A 387 9.73 28.65 -12.91
C VAL A 387 8.58 28.05 -12.13
N LYS A 388 7.35 28.22 -12.64
CA LYS A 388 6.17 27.53 -12.17
C LYS A 388 5.33 27.20 -13.41
N GLN A 389 5.18 25.92 -13.71
CA GLN A 389 4.52 25.47 -14.92
C GLN A 389 3.69 24.19 -14.67
N GLU A 390 2.53 24.10 -15.30
CA GLU A 390 1.77 22.86 -15.42
C GLU A 390 2.27 22.07 -16.63
N LEU A 391 2.60 20.79 -16.43
CA LEU A 391 3.12 19.89 -17.46
C LEU A 391 1.97 19.17 -18.17
N LYS A 392 1.22 19.90 -19.01
CA LYS A 392 0.00 19.40 -19.67
C LYS A 392 0.23 18.33 -20.74
N MET A 393 1.47 18.22 -21.25
CA MET A 393 1.82 17.29 -22.32
C MET A 393 2.21 15.90 -21.83
N PHE A 394 2.30 15.73 -20.50
CA PHE A 394 2.74 14.46 -19.90
C PHE A 394 1.63 13.92 -18.99
N ASP A 395 1.19 12.71 -19.25
CA ASP A 395 0.27 12.00 -18.34
C ASP A 395 0.97 11.66 -17.03
N GLN A 396 2.28 11.30 -17.11
CA GLN A 396 3.08 10.95 -15.95
C GLN A 396 4.57 11.24 -16.21
N VAL A 397 5.27 11.73 -15.19
CA VAL A 397 6.73 11.91 -15.21
C VAL A 397 7.36 10.84 -14.32
N GLN A 398 8.28 10.06 -14.86
CA GLN A 398 8.95 8.95 -14.14
C GLN A 398 10.27 9.39 -13.50
N ASP A 399 11.05 10.19 -14.21
CA ASP A 399 12.34 10.72 -13.77
C ASP A 399 12.57 12.09 -14.39
N MET A 400 13.47 12.86 -13.79
CA MET A 400 13.83 14.19 -14.27
C MET A 400 15.30 14.47 -13.98
N LYS A 401 16.02 14.95 -14.99
CA LYS A 401 17.42 15.36 -14.87
C LYS A 401 17.68 16.61 -15.67
N TYR A 402 18.56 17.45 -15.16
CA TYR A 402 19.10 18.55 -15.94
C TYR A 402 20.10 18.03 -16.98
N MET A 403 20.04 18.58 -18.18
CA MET A 403 21.08 18.39 -19.19
C MET A 403 22.35 19.18 -18.85
N LEU A 404 23.43 18.91 -19.58
CA LEU A 404 24.74 19.55 -19.34
C LEU A 404 24.72 21.08 -19.50
N ASP A 405 23.83 21.61 -20.32
CA ASP A 405 23.62 23.05 -20.52
C ASP A 405 23.01 23.75 -19.29
N ALA A 406 22.54 22.97 -18.30
CA ALA A 406 21.89 23.39 -17.08
C ALA A 406 20.61 24.25 -17.29
N ASN A 407 20.11 24.38 -18.49
CA ASN A 407 18.88 25.13 -18.82
C ASN A 407 17.75 24.22 -19.31
N THR A 408 18.08 23.03 -19.75
CA THR A 408 17.13 22.01 -20.23
C THR A 408 16.91 20.91 -19.18
N LEU A 409 15.66 20.59 -18.94
CA LEU A 409 15.22 19.49 -18.09
C LEU A 409 14.67 18.35 -18.92
#